data_a751da49d48d7c06bad29d8bcadc00c1
#
_entry.id   a751da49d48d7c06bad29d8bcadc00c1
#
_cell.length_a   1.000
_cell.length_b   1.000
_cell.length_c   1.000
_cell.angle_alpha   90.00
_cell.angle_beta   90.00
_cell.angle_gamma   90.00
#
_symmetry.space_group_name_H-M   'P 1'
#
loop_
_entity.id
_entity.type
_entity.pdbx_description
1 polymer ?
#
loop_
_entity_poly.entity_id
_entity_poly.type
_entity_poly.pdbx_seq_one_letter_code
_entity_poly.pdbx_strand_id
1 'polypeptide(L)'
;MVRAVIPVTRRLQHAGRYPVTRAPNVAEGWTLTRLTAPSRLFGANGLRTGPDGRVYIAQVTGSQISALDLSTGRLDTVCPKGGAIIAPDDLAFDQDGNLYATEVMDGRVSVRAPDGHTRVLRDDIPSANGITFHQGRLFVGECRDGGRLLELDLNGGAPRVLARNLPSPNAMEVGPDGLLYFPVMGANEIWRIDPDGGVPQCVAGDLGVPDAVKFDPHGHLVSTQVHSGEVLRINPRTGDRTVLAALHPGLDNLTFVGERLFVSSFTGEITEILGTGETRTTLPGGLTWPLGLAVDADGDLYIADGTYFYVLLADGTLRVGGMLFSAGYPGFLRGVAALGSGEFAVTTSNGEVARYRPWASESEVVATGLDQLYGVAVAGSGALFVAERGAGQVLSVRPDGVEVMASGLSDPVGVAVTADGRCVVTEAGAGRVRTLGDTGTLLDGLQCPQGVAICDRQVYVIDSGAKQLVAVDLGSRTPHTIAWDLPVGAPAGVTPKPLRGMPPFSGPQGPFAAITAGPDSTLYISADADGSVLALRRES
;
A
#
# COMPACT_ATOMS: atom_id res chain seq x y z
N MET A 1 -31.85 14.96 0.31
CA MET A 1 -31.80 13.48 0.48
C MET A 1 -30.86 13.19 1.63
N VAL A 2 -31.32 12.46 2.62
CA VAL A 2 -30.64 12.26 3.90
C VAL A 2 -29.37 11.43 3.67
N ARG A 3 -28.19 12.00 4.00
CA ARG A 3 -26.92 11.26 4.07
C ARG A 3 -27.05 10.15 5.10
N ALA A 4 -26.77 8.91 4.70
CA ALA A 4 -26.69 7.80 5.63
C ALA A 4 -25.48 8.01 6.56
N VAL A 5 -25.72 8.62 7.72
CA VAL A 5 -24.81 8.64 8.84
C VAL A 5 -24.79 7.23 9.41
N ILE A 6 -23.69 6.51 9.24
CA ILE A 6 -23.50 5.22 9.91
C ILE A 6 -23.17 5.55 11.38
N PRO A 7 -24.05 5.24 12.33
CA PRO A 7 -23.77 5.51 13.74
C PRO A 7 -22.57 4.66 14.20
N VAL A 8 -21.59 5.27 14.80
CA VAL A 8 -20.32 4.67 15.30
C VAL A 8 -20.55 3.71 16.51
N THR A 9 -21.77 3.36 16.86
CA THR A 9 -22.07 2.58 18.06
C THR A 9 -22.25 1.08 17.77
N ARG A 10 -21.36 0.27 18.34
CA ARG A 10 -21.42 -1.18 18.64
C ARG A 10 -20.90 -2.24 17.67
N ARG A 11 -20.36 -1.96 16.48
CA ARG A 11 -19.72 -3.00 15.62
C ARG A 11 -18.21 -2.83 15.40
N LEU A 12 -17.55 -1.92 16.12
CA LEU A 12 -16.15 -1.55 15.88
C LEU A 12 -15.10 -2.52 16.45
N GLN A 13 -15.48 -3.51 17.26
CA GLN A 13 -14.49 -4.34 17.97
C GLN A 13 -13.72 -5.36 17.10
N HIS A 14 -14.09 -5.55 15.82
CA HIS A 14 -13.42 -6.52 14.92
C HIS A 14 -13.21 -6.02 13.48
N ALA A 15 -13.35 -4.72 13.21
CA ALA A 15 -13.37 -4.19 11.84
C ALA A 15 -12.05 -3.62 11.33
N GLY A 16 -11.02 -3.47 12.13
CA GLY A 16 -9.72 -2.92 11.72
C GLY A 16 -8.59 -3.92 11.78
N ARG A 17 -7.46 -3.57 11.16
CA ARG A 17 -6.19 -4.35 11.13
C ARG A 17 -5.41 -4.31 12.45
N TYR A 18 -5.77 -3.37 13.34
CA TYR A 18 -5.31 -3.32 14.72
C TYR A 18 -6.50 -3.39 15.67
N PRO A 19 -6.32 -3.95 16.88
CA PRO A 19 -7.36 -3.87 17.92
C PRO A 19 -7.65 -2.41 18.25
N VAL A 20 -8.91 -2.00 18.18
CA VAL A 20 -9.34 -0.67 18.61
C VAL A 20 -9.42 -0.66 20.14
N THR A 21 -8.53 0.10 20.78
CA THR A 21 -8.50 0.21 22.24
C THR A 21 -9.41 1.33 22.76
N ARG A 22 -9.62 2.38 21.96
CA ARG A 22 -10.48 3.51 22.28
C ARG A 22 -11.13 4.06 21.01
N ALA A 23 -12.36 4.58 21.14
CA ALA A 23 -13.00 5.34 20.07
C ALA A 23 -12.39 6.75 20.01
N PRO A 24 -12.25 7.34 18.81
CA PRO A 24 -11.84 8.73 18.68
C PRO A 24 -12.82 9.67 19.41
N ASN A 25 -12.29 10.69 20.05
CA ASN A 25 -13.05 11.75 20.73
C ASN A 25 -12.68 13.11 20.13
N VAL A 26 -13.61 14.07 20.23
CA VAL A 26 -13.43 15.44 19.75
C VAL A 26 -13.76 16.44 20.84
N ALA A 27 -13.19 17.65 20.74
CA ALA A 27 -13.51 18.78 21.62
C ALA A 27 -14.96 19.24 21.41
N GLU A 28 -15.51 19.93 22.42
CA GLU A 28 -16.83 20.59 22.34
C GLU A 28 -16.88 21.52 21.11
N GLY A 29 -18.02 21.51 20.43
CA GLY A 29 -18.24 22.26 19.18
C GLY A 29 -17.63 21.60 17.94
N TRP A 30 -17.22 20.32 18.03
CA TRP A 30 -16.74 19.55 16.89
C TRP A 30 -17.48 18.22 16.75
N THR A 31 -17.69 17.80 15.50
CA THR A 31 -18.19 16.46 15.17
C THR A 31 -17.17 15.71 14.32
N LEU A 32 -17.09 14.39 14.54
CA LEU A 32 -16.24 13.48 13.78
C LEU A 32 -17.11 12.44 13.09
N THR A 33 -16.91 12.29 11.79
CA THR A 33 -17.59 11.30 10.95
C THR A 33 -16.56 10.44 10.23
N ARG A 34 -16.78 9.14 10.19
CA ARG A 34 -15.99 8.22 9.37
C ARG A 34 -16.61 8.15 7.97
N LEU A 35 -15.80 8.45 6.95
CA LEU A 35 -16.28 8.52 5.56
C LEU A 35 -16.15 7.18 4.83
N THR A 36 -15.09 6.40 5.11
CA THR A 36 -14.87 5.08 4.54
C THR A 36 -14.77 4.02 5.64
N ALA A 37 -15.18 2.80 5.35
CA ALA A 37 -15.06 1.70 6.31
C ALA A 37 -13.59 1.41 6.63
N PRO A 38 -13.23 0.99 7.85
CA PRO A 38 -11.90 0.49 8.17
C PRO A 38 -11.59 -0.77 7.39
N SER A 39 -10.35 -0.90 6.93
CA SER A 39 -9.85 -2.12 6.26
C SER A 39 -9.35 -3.15 7.26
N ARG A 40 -9.63 -4.42 7.02
CA ARG A 40 -9.14 -5.52 7.87
C ARG A 40 -7.69 -5.89 7.58
N LEU A 41 -7.18 -5.57 6.37
CA LEU A 41 -5.84 -5.85 5.90
C LEU A 41 -5.14 -4.56 5.44
N PHE A 42 -3.82 -4.60 5.38
CA PHE A 42 -2.98 -3.58 4.71
C PHE A 42 -2.78 -3.92 3.22
N GLY A 43 -3.83 -4.27 2.50
CA GLY A 43 -3.76 -4.95 1.22
C GLY A 43 -3.64 -6.46 1.38
N ALA A 44 -3.76 -7.19 0.28
CA ALA A 44 -3.52 -8.62 0.24
C ALA A 44 -2.71 -8.94 -1.01
N ASN A 45 -1.53 -9.52 -0.78
CA ASN A 45 -0.62 -10.01 -1.79
C ASN A 45 -0.71 -11.54 -1.85
N GLY A 46 0.36 -12.26 -1.58
CA GLY A 46 0.41 -13.71 -1.66
C GLY A 46 -0.66 -14.42 -0.83
N LEU A 47 -1.26 -15.43 -1.43
CA LEU A 47 -2.18 -16.35 -0.77
C LEU A 47 -1.61 -17.77 -0.74
N ARG A 48 -1.68 -18.41 0.43
CA ARG A 48 -1.30 -19.82 0.56
C ARG A 48 -2.21 -20.54 1.53
N THR A 49 -2.73 -21.69 1.14
CA THR A 49 -3.41 -22.60 2.06
C THR A 49 -2.38 -23.26 2.97
N GLY A 50 -2.52 -23.05 4.27
CA GLY A 50 -1.64 -23.63 5.28
C GLY A 50 -1.98 -25.10 5.61
N PRO A 51 -1.09 -25.79 6.33
CA PRO A 51 -1.31 -27.18 6.74
C PRO A 51 -2.50 -27.34 7.70
N ASP A 52 -2.95 -26.27 8.33
CA ASP A 52 -4.13 -26.20 9.20
C ASP A 52 -5.44 -25.89 8.45
N GLY A 53 -5.40 -25.80 7.12
CA GLY A 53 -6.55 -25.50 6.26
C GLY A 53 -6.98 -24.05 6.22
N ARG A 54 -6.29 -23.13 6.92
CA ARG A 54 -6.53 -21.69 6.84
C ARG A 54 -5.86 -21.09 5.60
N VAL A 55 -6.37 -19.94 5.15
CA VAL A 55 -5.75 -19.14 4.09
C VAL A 55 -4.81 -18.11 4.72
N TYR A 56 -3.51 -18.26 4.46
CA TYR A 56 -2.48 -17.31 4.89
C TYR A 56 -2.36 -16.21 3.84
N ILE A 57 -2.27 -14.95 4.33
CA ILE A 57 -2.32 -13.73 3.51
C ILE A 57 -1.08 -12.91 3.82
N ALA A 58 -0.22 -12.73 2.83
CA ALA A 58 0.90 -11.80 2.89
C ALA A 58 0.42 -10.37 2.63
N GLN A 59 1.01 -9.38 3.31
CA GLN A 59 0.64 -7.98 3.24
C GLN A 59 1.91 -7.11 3.15
N VAL A 60 2.31 -6.74 1.95
CA VAL A 60 3.56 -6.02 1.68
C VAL A 60 3.62 -4.70 2.46
N THR A 61 2.66 -3.80 2.26
CA THR A 61 2.63 -2.48 2.92
C THR A 61 2.39 -2.57 4.42
N GLY A 62 1.77 -3.67 4.86
CA GLY A 62 1.54 -3.98 6.26
C GLY A 62 2.73 -4.54 6.99
N SER A 63 3.70 -5.12 6.28
CA SER A 63 4.73 -5.98 6.89
C SER A 63 4.11 -6.99 7.85
N GLN A 64 3.03 -7.65 7.40
CA GLN A 64 2.21 -8.53 8.22
C GLN A 64 1.81 -9.79 7.46
N ILE A 65 1.69 -10.90 8.17
CA ILE A 65 1.03 -12.11 7.66
C ILE A 65 -0.16 -12.41 8.55
N SER A 66 -1.32 -12.62 7.93
CA SER A 66 -2.56 -13.02 8.62
C SER A 66 -3.02 -14.38 8.15
N ALA A 67 -3.82 -15.08 8.97
CA ALA A 67 -4.46 -16.35 8.62
C ALA A 67 -5.98 -16.24 8.76
N LEU A 68 -6.70 -16.51 7.68
CA LEU A 68 -8.16 -16.46 7.58
C LEU A 68 -8.74 -17.87 7.72
N ASP A 69 -9.58 -18.06 8.72
CA ASP A 69 -10.43 -19.24 8.86
C ASP A 69 -11.70 -19.05 8.03
N LEU A 70 -11.82 -19.79 6.96
CA LEU A 70 -12.95 -19.69 6.02
C LEU A 70 -14.29 -20.14 6.60
N SER A 71 -14.28 -20.95 7.66
CA SER A 71 -15.50 -21.46 8.29
C SER A 71 -16.14 -20.43 9.23
N THR A 72 -15.30 -19.64 9.90
CA THR A 72 -15.72 -18.65 10.92
C THR A 72 -15.59 -17.20 10.46
N GLY A 73 -14.82 -16.94 9.39
CA GLY A 73 -14.43 -15.58 8.97
C GLY A 73 -13.44 -14.92 9.93
N ARG A 74 -12.85 -15.68 10.88
CA ARG A 74 -11.86 -15.17 11.84
C ARG A 74 -10.53 -14.94 11.13
N LEU A 75 -9.96 -13.76 11.36
CA LEU A 75 -8.66 -13.35 10.86
C LEU A 75 -7.70 -13.20 12.04
N ASP A 76 -6.67 -14.05 12.08
CA ASP A 76 -5.63 -14.01 13.11
C ASP A 76 -4.33 -13.42 12.53
N THR A 77 -3.62 -12.61 13.32
CA THR A 77 -2.28 -12.13 12.96
C THR A 77 -1.24 -13.20 13.30
N VAL A 78 -0.52 -13.69 12.29
CA VAL A 78 0.54 -14.70 12.41
C VAL A 78 1.91 -14.06 12.59
N CYS A 79 2.23 -13.09 11.75
CA CYS A 79 3.44 -12.26 11.85
C CYS A 79 3.00 -10.81 11.93
N PRO A 80 3.17 -10.13 13.08
CA PRO A 80 2.66 -8.78 13.26
C PRO A 80 3.57 -7.74 12.60
N LYS A 81 2.99 -6.59 12.22
CA LYS A 81 3.72 -5.39 11.81
C LYS A 81 4.74 -4.99 12.88
N GLY A 82 5.95 -4.62 12.46
CA GLY A 82 7.08 -4.36 13.37
C GLY A 82 7.84 -5.61 13.83
N GLY A 83 7.37 -6.80 13.47
CA GLY A 83 8.00 -8.09 13.74
C GLY A 83 9.25 -8.37 12.89
N ALA A 84 9.64 -9.65 12.81
CA ALA A 84 10.86 -10.05 12.09
C ALA A 84 10.70 -10.03 10.57
N ILE A 85 9.49 -10.30 10.03
CA ILE A 85 9.20 -10.34 8.60
C ILE A 85 8.77 -8.95 8.15
N ILE A 86 9.37 -8.45 7.04
CA ILE A 86 9.16 -7.11 6.50
C ILE A 86 8.69 -7.23 5.05
N ALA A 87 7.59 -6.55 4.70
CA ALA A 87 7.05 -6.51 3.35
C ALA A 87 6.90 -7.91 2.72
N PRO A 88 6.22 -8.89 3.38
CA PRO A 88 6.02 -10.22 2.82
C PRO A 88 5.15 -10.13 1.56
N ASP A 89 5.59 -10.80 0.49
CA ASP A 89 4.86 -10.82 -0.78
C ASP A 89 4.21 -12.18 -1.04
N ASP A 90 4.97 -13.26 -1.14
CA ASP A 90 4.42 -14.60 -1.34
C ASP A 90 4.86 -15.56 -0.23
N LEU A 91 4.15 -16.68 -0.10
CA LEU A 91 4.26 -17.64 1.00
C LEU A 91 4.37 -19.08 0.50
N ALA A 92 5.14 -19.89 1.21
CA ALA A 92 5.17 -21.34 1.02
C ALA A 92 5.26 -22.06 2.36
N PHE A 93 4.80 -23.32 2.41
CA PHE A 93 4.98 -24.19 3.56
C PHE A 93 5.76 -25.44 3.17
N ASP A 94 6.63 -25.91 4.06
CA ASP A 94 7.20 -27.24 3.96
C ASP A 94 6.33 -28.30 4.69
N GLN A 95 6.78 -29.56 4.65
CA GLN A 95 6.06 -30.67 5.26
C GLN A 95 6.07 -30.64 6.80
N ASP A 96 7.02 -29.93 7.40
CA ASP A 96 7.13 -29.76 8.86
C ASP A 96 6.28 -28.57 9.35
N GLY A 97 5.61 -27.86 8.44
CA GLY A 97 4.78 -26.69 8.74
C GLY A 97 5.57 -25.40 8.92
N ASN A 98 6.83 -25.35 8.51
CA ASN A 98 7.57 -24.09 8.47
C ASN A 98 6.99 -23.20 7.36
N LEU A 99 6.74 -21.94 7.71
CA LEU A 99 6.27 -20.90 6.81
C LEU A 99 7.47 -20.14 6.24
N TYR A 100 7.65 -20.19 4.94
CA TYR A 100 8.61 -19.38 4.19
C TYR A 100 7.89 -18.17 3.60
N ALA A 101 8.51 -16.99 3.72
CA ALA A 101 8.01 -15.75 3.17
C ALA A 101 9.09 -15.04 2.36
N THR A 102 8.77 -14.63 1.14
CA THR A 102 9.57 -13.65 0.41
C THR A 102 9.30 -12.25 0.95
N GLU A 103 10.34 -11.45 1.11
CA GLU A 103 10.27 -10.08 1.62
C GLU A 103 10.75 -9.14 0.49
N VAL A 104 9.80 -8.80 -0.39
CA VAL A 104 10.08 -8.23 -1.71
C VAL A 104 10.84 -6.90 -1.66
N MET A 105 10.52 -6.04 -0.68
CA MET A 105 11.17 -4.73 -0.54
C MET A 105 12.52 -4.80 0.20
N ASP A 106 12.80 -5.88 0.94
CA ASP A 106 14.06 -6.09 1.64
C ASP A 106 15.02 -7.00 0.88
N GLY A 107 14.56 -7.64 -0.20
CA GLY A 107 15.36 -8.54 -1.02
C GLY A 107 15.80 -9.80 -0.28
N ARG A 108 14.92 -10.36 0.56
CA ARG A 108 15.25 -11.51 1.40
C ARG A 108 14.13 -12.56 1.46
N VAL A 109 14.49 -13.72 1.98
CA VAL A 109 13.57 -14.81 2.31
C VAL A 109 13.75 -15.18 3.77
N SER A 110 12.66 -15.19 4.52
CA SER A 110 12.62 -15.61 5.91
C SER A 110 11.84 -16.91 6.08
N VAL A 111 12.17 -17.67 7.14
CA VAL A 111 11.43 -18.86 7.56
C VAL A 111 10.99 -18.73 9.02
N ARG A 112 9.73 -19.05 9.26
CA ARG A 112 9.10 -19.09 10.58
C ARG A 112 8.69 -20.53 10.91
N ALA A 113 9.24 -21.06 11.97
CA ALA A 113 8.87 -22.39 12.49
C ALA A 113 7.47 -22.36 13.15
N PRO A 114 6.81 -23.50 13.32
CA PRO A 114 5.51 -23.60 14.00
C PRO A 114 5.49 -23.06 15.43
N ASP A 115 6.61 -23.11 16.14
CA ASP A 115 6.79 -22.55 17.49
C ASP A 115 6.88 -21.02 17.52
N GLY A 116 6.95 -20.40 16.34
CA GLY A 116 7.04 -18.94 16.16
C GLY A 116 8.45 -18.39 15.99
N HIS A 117 9.49 -19.20 16.16
CA HIS A 117 10.86 -18.76 15.87
C HIS A 117 11.02 -18.38 14.40
N THR A 118 11.57 -17.19 14.15
CA THR A 118 11.76 -16.66 12.78
C THR A 118 13.23 -16.34 12.55
N ARG A 119 13.77 -16.79 11.41
CA ARG A 119 15.12 -16.48 10.97
C ARG A 119 15.13 -16.06 9.50
N VAL A 120 16.07 -15.23 9.11
CA VAL A 120 16.37 -14.95 7.70
C VAL A 120 17.10 -16.15 7.11
N LEU A 121 16.59 -16.68 6.00
CA LEU A 121 17.23 -17.76 5.24
C LEU A 121 18.27 -17.18 4.28
N ARG A 122 17.90 -16.11 3.54
CA ARG A 122 18.74 -15.38 2.59
C ARG A 122 18.38 -13.89 2.59
N ASP A 123 19.35 -13.01 2.37
CA ASP A 123 19.19 -11.55 2.30
C ASP A 123 19.84 -10.90 1.05
N ASP A 124 20.11 -11.72 0.04
CA ASP A 124 20.76 -11.34 -1.22
C ASP A 124 19.92 -11.70 -2.46
N ILE A 125 18.59 -11.63 -2.33
CA ILE A 125 17.63 -11.94 -3.40
C ILE A 125 16.81 -10.69 -3.71
N PRO A 126 17.32 -9.75 -4.51
CA PRO A 126 16.63 -8.50 -4.83
C PRO A 126 15.23 -8.75 -5.40
N SER A 127 14.23 -8.04 -4.89
CA SER A 127 12.82 -8.21 -5.28
C SER A 127 12.35 -9.68 -5.16
N ALA A 128 12.75 -10.39 -4.09
CA ALA A 128 12.28 -11.74 -3.81
C ALA A 128 10.75 -11.73 -3.74
N ASN A 129 10.09 -12.43 -4.68
CA ASN A 129 8.64 -12.43 -4.79
C ASN A 129 8.12 -13.88 -4.85
N GLY A 130 7.75 -14.41 -6.00
CA GLY A 130 7.16 -15.74 -6.08
C GLY A 130 7.96 -16.80 -5.35
N ILE A 131 7.28 -17.65 -4.55
CA ILE A 131 7.90 -18.73 -3.80
C ILE A 131 7.04 -19.99 -3.83
N THR A 132 7.67 -21.15 -4.00
CA THR A 132 6.98 -22.43 -3.85
C THR A 132 7.87 -23.49 -3.27
N PHE A 133 7.29 -24.38 -2.47
CA PHE A 133 7.97 -25.55 -1.88
C PHE A 133 7.44 -26.83 -2.50
N HIS A 134 8.33 -27.66 -3.05
CA HIS A 134 7.95 -28.90 -3.70
C HIS A 134 9.00 -29.99 -3.44
N GLN A 135 8.57 -31.12 -2.85
CA GLN A 135 9.42 -32.30 -2.60
C GLN A 135 10.76 -32.00 -1.91
N GLY A 136 10.71 -31.18 -0.85
CA GLY A 136 11.91 -30.79 -0.10
C GLY A 136 12.75 -29.67 -0.73
N ARG A 137 12.30 -29.07 -1.83
CA ARG A 137 12.99 -28.04 -2.59
C ARG A 137 12.23 -26.71 -2.52
N LEU A 138 12.93 -25.62 -2.33
CA LEU A 138 12.38 -24.27 -2.23
C LEU A 138 12.80 -23.43 -3.45
N PHE A 139 11.83 -22.99 -4.24
CA PHE A 139 12.05 -22.17 -5.43
C PHE A 139 11.59 -20.73 -5.18
N VAL A 140 12.37 -19.75 -5.67
CA VAL A 140 12.11 -18.32 -5.52
C VAL A 140 12.41 -17.57 -6.81
N GLY A 141 11.56 -16.58 -7.15
CA GLY A 141 11.73 -15.66 -8.26
C GLY A 141 12.14 -14.26 -7.81
N GLU A 142 13.02 -13.60 -8.58
CA GLU A 142 13.32 -12.17 -8.44
C GLU A 142 12.40 -11.37 -9.36
N CYS A 143 11.34 -10.76 -8.83
CA CYS A 143 10.36 -9.99 -9.61
C CYS A 143 10.92 -8.63 -10.02
N ARG A 144 11.82 -8.66 -10.99
CA ARG A 144 12.45 -7.47 -11.60
C ARG A 144 12.90 -7.77 -13.02
N ASP A 145 13.17 -6.73 -13.78
CA ASP A 145 13.79 -6.92 -15.09
C ASP A 145 15.17 -7.54 -14.96
N GLY A 146 15.46 -8.53 -15.82
CA GLY A 146 16.68 -9.35 -15.72
C GLY A 146 16.73 -10.25 -14.49
N GLY A 147 15.58 -10.54 -13.85
CA GLY A 147 15.46 -11.36 -12.66
C GLY A 147 15.95 -12.80 -12.85
N ARG A 148 16.14 -13.49 -11.73
CA ARG A 148 16.56 -14.90 -11.69
C ARG A 148 15.44 -15.77 -11.16
N LEU A 149 15.47 -17.03 -11.57
CA LEU A 149 14.73 -18.12 -10.91
C LEU A 149 15.75 -18.98 -10.15
N LEU A 150 15.53 -19.18 -8.87
CA LEU A 150 16.47 -19.77 -7.94
C LEU A 150 15.86 -20.97 -7.21
N GLU A 151 16.69 -21.95 -6.89
CA GLU A 151 16.43 -22.93 -5.84
C GLU A 151 17.32 -22.59 -4.64
N LEU A 152 16.72 -22.45 -3.46
CA LEU A 152 17.43 -22.09 -2.24
C LEU A 152 17.85 -23.32 -1.43
N ASP A 153 19.06 -23.28 -0.90
CA ASP A 153 19.50 -24.22 0.13
C ASP A 153 18.84 -23.86 1.48
N LEU A 154 18.07 -24.79 2.04
CA LEU A 154 17.35 -24.59 3.30
C LEU A 154 18.28 -24.37 4.51
N ASN A 155 19.57 -24.70 4.37
CA ASN A 155 20.61 -24.44 5.37
C ASN A 155 21.33 -23.10 5.17
N GLY A 156 20.88 -22.28 4.19
CA GLY A 156 21.45 -20.96 3.91
C GLY A 156 22.70 -20.97 3.02
N GLY A 157 23.02 -22.09 2.37
CA GLY A 157 24.09 -22.19 1.37
C GLY A 157 23.79 -21.37 0.11
N ALA A 158 24.73 -21.38 -0.86
CA ALA A 158 24.56 -20.65 -2.12
C ALA A 158 23.37 -21.19 -2.92
N PRO A 159 22.50 -20.31 -3.47
CA PRO A 159 21.36 -20.74 -4.26
C PRO A 159 21.80 -21.32 -5.62
N ARG A 160 21.09 -22.33 -6.09
CA ARG A 160 21.22 -22.82 -7.46
C ARG A 160 20.38 -21.96 -8.41
N VAL A 161 20.97 -21.45 -9.47
CA VAL A 161 20.26 -20.65 -10.46
C VAL A 161 19.68 -21.57 -11.54
N LEU A 162 18.35 -21.55 -11.69
CA LEU A 162 17.65 -22.30 -12.72
C LEU A 162 17.61 -21.52 -14.05
N ALA A 163 17.28 -20.24 -13.98
CA ALA A 163 17.23 -19.36 -15.13
C ALA A 163 17.66 -17.92 -14.77
N ARG A 164 18.06 -17.15 -15.78
CA ARG A 164 18.54 -15.76 -15.66
C ARG A 164 17.89 -14.89 -16.73
N ASN A 165 17.97 -13.57 -16.53
CA ASN A 165 17.48 -12.56 -17.47
C ASN A 165 15.99 -12.73 -17.79
N LEU A 166 15.21 -13.06 -16.76
CA LEU A 166 13.76 -13.20 -16.86
C LEU A 166 13.09 -11.83 -16.70
N PRO A 167 12.03 -11.53 -17.46
CA PRO A 167 11.28 -10.29 -17.35
C PRO A 167 10.27 -10.36 -16.19
N SER A 168 10.73 -10.13 -14.96
CA SER A 168 9.92 -10.09 -13.72
C SER A 168 9.17 -11.42 -13.46
N PRO A 169 9.87 -12.53 -13.11
CA PRO A 169 9.22 -13.78 -12.71
C PRO A 169 8.50 -13.60 -11.37
N ASN A 170 7.26 -14.14 -11.27
CA ASN A 170 6.40 -13.96 -10.10
C ASN A 170 5.87 -15.30 -9.54
N ALA A 171 4.73 -15.29 -8.82
CA ALA A 171 4.23 -16.38 -7.99
C ALA A 171 4.00 -17.68 -8.76
N MET A 172 4.74 -18.71 -8.38
CA MET A 172 4.95 -19.95 -9.14
C MET A 172 4.34 -21.19 -8.47
N GLU A 173 4.19 -22.26 -9.25
CA GLU A 173 3.75 -23.57 -8.79
C GLU A 173 4.40 -24.69 -9.61
N VAL A 174 4.68 -25.84 -8.99
CA VAL A 174 5.07 -27.07 -9.70
C VAL A 174 3.83 -27.80 -10.15
N GLY A 175 3.72 -28.06 -11.45
CA GLY A 175 2.59 -28.75 -12.04
C GLY A 175 2.57 -30.26 -11.81
N PRO A 176 1.44 -30.93 -12.14
CA PRO A 176 1.32 -32.39 -12.02
C PRO A 176 2.26 -33.15 -12.97
N ASP A 177 2.83 -32.48 -13.96
CA ASP A 177 3.87 -33.01 -14.87
C ASP A 177 5.29 -32.85 -14.30
N GLY A 178 5.44 -32.29 -13.10
CA GLY A 178 6.71 -32.05 -12.43
C GLY A 178 7.46 -30.81 -12.90
N LEU A 179 6.92 -30.04 -13.86
CA LEU A 179 7.55 -28.80 -14.31
C LEU A 179 7.16 -27.62 -13.42
N LEU A 180 8.06 -26.67 -13.28
CA LEU A 180 7.83 -25.43 -12.54
C LEU A 180 7.25 -24.38 -13.50
N TYR A 181 6.03 -23.92 -13.20
CA TYR A 181 5.30 -22.89 -13.95
C TYR A 181 5.37 -21.56 -13.22
N PHE A 182 5.60 -20.48 -13.94
CA PHE A 182 5.73 -19.14 -13.38
C PHE A 182 5.30 -18.06 -14.37
N PRO A 183 4.63 -17.01 -13.89
CA PRO A 183 4.39 -15.81 -14.68
C PRO A 183 5.69 -15.08 -14.95
N VAL A 184 5.77 -14.42 -16.09
CA VAL A 184 6.78 -13.41 -16.43
C VAL A 184 6.05 -12.12 -16.76
N MET A 185 5.82 -11.28 -15.73
CA MET A 185 4.96 -10.10 -15.80
C MET A 185 5.39 -9.13 -16.90
N GLY A 186 6.69 -8.89 -17.03
CA GLY A 186 7.23 -7.96 -18.02
C GLY A 186 7.07 -8.43 -19.48
N ALA A 187 6.76 -9.71 -19.70
CA ALA A 187 6.47 -10.26 -21.03
C ALA A 187 4.97 -10.47 -21.28
N ASN A 188 4.11 -10.34 -20.28
CA ASN A 188 2.70 -10.72 -20.32
C ASN A 188 2.50 -12.21 -20.70
N GLU A 189 3.36 -13.08 -20.16
CA GLU A 189 3.41 -14.49 -20.48
C GLU A 189 3.46 -15.37 -19.22
N ILE A 190 3.11 -16.65 -19.37
CA ILE A 190 3.40 -17.71 -18.40
C ILE A 190 4.37 -18.69 -19.03
N TRP A 191 5.44 -18.99 -18.31
CA TRP A 191 6.49 -19.92 -18.74
C TRP A 191 6.55 -21.13 -17.83
N ARG A 192 7.27 -22.19 -18.31
CA ARG A 192 7.60 -23.37 -17.51
C ARG A 192 9.05 -23.78 -17.73
N ILE A 193 9.62 -24.44 -16.74
CA ILE A 193 10.98 -24.99 -16.78
C ILE A 193 11.05 -26.30 -16.00
N ASP A 194 11.96 -27.21 -16.38
CA ASP A 194 12.30 -28.35 -15.53
C ASP A 194 12.96 -27.84 -14.23
N PRO A 195 12.52 -28.27 -13.04
CA PRO A 195 13.16 -27.89 -11.76
C PRO A 195 14.66 -28.24 -11.69
N ASP A 196 15.12 -29.18 -12.50
CA ASP A 196 16.55 -29.53 -12.60
C ASP A 196 17.34 -28.59 -13.51
N GLY A 197 16.66 -27.68 -14.19
CA GLY A 197 17.24 -26.68 -15.08
C GLY A 197 16.89 -26.91 -16.55
N GLY A 198 17.31 -25.99 -17.39
CA GLY A 198 17.04 -26.05 -18.83
C GLY A 198 16.67 -24.71 -19.42
N VAL A 199 16.04 -24.73 -20.60
CA VAL A 199 15.56 -23.51 -21.26
C VAL A 199 14.08 -23.35 -20.93
N PRO A 200 13.66 -22.22 -20.34
CA PRO A 200 12.24 -21.93 -20.10
C PRO A 200 11.45 -21.94 -21.41
N GLN A 201 10.21 -22.41 -21.35
CA GLN A 201 9.29 -22.49 -22.49
C GLN A 201 8.04 -21.68 -22.20
N CYS A 202 7.59 -20.86 -23.15
CA CYS A 202 6.32 -20.16 -23.07
C CYS A 202 5.16 -21.17 -23.14
N VAL A 203 4.18 -20.98 -22.26
CA VAL A 203 2.94 -21.77 -22.19
C VAL A 203 1.76 -20.97 -22.73
N ALA A 204 1.67 -19.69 -22.35
CA ALA A 204 0.61 -18.78 -22.77
C ALA A 204 1.15 -17.35 -22.84
N GLY A 205 0.72 -16.58 -23.81
CA GLY A 205 1.11 -15.17 -24.02
C GLY A 205 -0.09 -14.27 -24.22
N ASP A 206 0.18 -12.97 -24.47
CA ASP A 206 -0.84 -11.93 -24.62
C ASP A 206 -1.80 -11.87 -23.43
N LEU A 207 -1.25 -11.88 -22.22
CA LEU A 207 -2.00 -11.88 -20.97
C LEU A 207 -2.14 -10.44 -20.39
N GLY A 208 -2.98 -10.30 -19.37
CA GLY A 208 -3.26 -9.01 -18.72
C GLY A 208 -2.35 -8.69 -17.53
N VAL A 209 -1.03 -8.88 -17.65
CA VAL A 209 -0.02 -8.82 -16.58
C VAL A 209 -0.26 -9.95 -15.57
N PRO A 210 0.16 -11.19 -15.87
CA PRO A 210 -0.04 -12.34 -14.99
C PRO A 210 0.81 -12.19 -13.73
N ASP A 211 0.21 -12.37 -12.55
CA ASP A 211 0.90 -12.30 -11.26
C ASP A 211 1.18 -13.68 -10.68
N ALA A 212 0.15 -14.50 -10.53
CA ALA A 212 0.27 -15.80 -9.92
C ALA A 212 -0.28 -16.92 -10.79
N VAL A 213 0.25 -18.13 -10.57
CA VAL A 213 -0.25 -19.38 -11.15
C VAL A 213 -0.41 -20.46 -10.08
N LYS A 214 -1.50 -21.21 -10.15
CA LYS A 214 -1.76 -22.42 -9.37
C LYS A 214 -2.44 -23.47 -10.26
N PHE A 215 -2.34 -24.74 -9.88
CA PHE A 215 -3.06 -25.80 -10.57
C PHE A 215 -4.39 -26.09 -9.88
N ASP A 216 -5.45 -26.21 -10.69
CA ASP A 216 -6.72 -26.73 -10.19
C ASP A 216 -6.66 -28.26 -10.02
N PRO A 217 -7.63 -28.89 -9.31
CA PRO A 217 -7.66 -30.34 -9.12
C PRO A 217 -7.74 -31.16 -10.42
N HIS A 218 -8.07 -30.52 -11.53
CA HIS A 218 -8.19 -31.17 -12.85
C HIS A 218 -6.92 -31.03 -13.71
N GLY A 219 -5.88 -30.36 -13.18
CA GLY A 219 -4.59 -30.16 -13.85
C GLY A 219 -4.58 -29.03 -14.86
N HIS A 220 -5.54 -28.09 -14.79
CA HIS A 220 -5.45 -26.81 -15.51
C HIS A 220 -4.73 -25.78 -14.67
N LEU A 221 -4.00 -24.92 -15.35
CA LEU A 221 -3.37 -23.77 -14.73
C LEU A 221 -4.42 -22.67 -14.53
N VAL A 222 -4.46 -22.08 -13.34
CA VAL A 222 -5.27 -20.90 -13.04
C VAL A 222 -4.34 -19.73 -12.73
N SER A 223 -4.62 -18.57 -13.32
CA SER A 223 -3.79 -17.38 -13.20
C SER A 223 -4.60 -16.13 -12.95
N THR A 224 -4.11 -15.27 -12.05
CA THR A 224 -4.58 -13.90 -11.84
C THR A 224 -3.91 -12.93 -12.79
N GLN A 225 -4.65 -11.89 -13.20
CA GLN A 225 -4.17 -10.85 -14.10
C GLN A 225 -4.30 -9.49 -13.42
N VAL A 226 -3.18 -8.85 -13.10
CA VAL A 226 -3.15 -7.58 -12.34
C VAL A 226 -3.87 -6.46 -13.08
N HIS A 227 -3.55 -6.30 -14.36
CA HIS A 227 -4.03 -5.17 -15.16
C HIS A 227 -5.46 -5.38 -15.67
N SER A 228 -5.78 -6.58 -16.18
CA SER A 228 -7.11 -6.82 -16.73
C SER A 228 -8.16 -7.15 -15.66
N GLY A 229 -7.75 -7.59 -14.46
CA GLY A 229 -8.67 -8.06 -13.41
C GLY A 229 -9.29 -9.42 -13.71
N GLU A 230 -8.79 -10.13 -14.70
CA GLU A 230 -9.30 -11.45 -15.06
C GLU A 230 -8.64 -12.56 -14.24
N VAL A 231 -9.41 -13.60 -13.95
CA VAL A 231 -8.93 -14.89 -13.47
C VAL A 231 -9.08 -15.87 -14.62
N LEU A 232 -7.95 -16.37 -15.11
CA LEU A 232 -7.91 -17.24 -16.30
C LEU A 232 -7.70 -18.70 -15.90
N ARG A 233 -8.39 -19.61 -16.57
CA ARG A 233 -8.07 -21.04 -16.61
C ARG A 233 -7.39 -21.34 -17.92
N ILE A 234 -6.21 -21.96 -17.88
CA ILE A 234 -5.33 -22.18 -19.03
C ILE A 234 -5.00 -23.67 -19.13
N ASN A 235 -5.11 -24.23 -20.32
CA ASN A 235 -4.62 -25.57 -20.58
C ASN A 235 -3.08 -25.54 -20.69
N PRO A 236 -2.34 -26.20 -19.78
CA PRO A 236 -0.87 -26.09 -19.76
C PRO A 236 -0.16 -26.74 -20.96
N ARG A 237 -0.90 -27.52 -21.80
CA ARG A 237 -0.34 -28.17 -22.98
C ARG A 237 -0.55 -27.37 -24.26
N THR A 238 -1.73 -26.73 -24.41
CA THR A 238 -2.11 -26.00 -25.64
C THR A 238 -2.02 -24.49 -25.50
N GLY A 239 -2.01 -23.94 -24.26
CA GLY A 239 -2.12 -22.51 -24.00
C GLY A 239 -3.54 -21.95 -24.14
N ASP A 240 -4.53 -22.78 -24.52
CA ASP A 240 -5.92 -22.35 -24.63
C ASP A 240 -6.43 -21.86 -23.28
N ARG A 241 -7.16 -20.75 -23.30
CA ARG A 241 -7.61 -20.08 -22.06
C ARG A 241 -9.10 -19.78 -22.07
N THR A 242 -9.69 -19.78 -20.87
CA THR A 242 -11.05 -19.33 -20.59
C THR A 242 -11.05 -18.39 -19.38
N VAL A 243 -11.90 -17.37 -19.40
CA VAL A 243 -12.09 -16.47 -18.25
C VAL A 243 -13.01 -17.16 -17.25
N LEU A 244 -12.50 -17.39 -16.03
CA LEU A 244 -13.30 -17.90 -14.90
C LEU A 244 -14.11 -16.78 -14.25
N ALA A 245 -13.50 -15.60 -14.09
CA ALA A 245 -14.13 -14.41 -13.54
C ALA A 245 -13.45 -13.16 -14.08
N ALA A 246 -14.19 -12.05 -14.12
CA ALA A 246 -13.68 -10.71 -14.34
C ALA A 246 -13.96 -9.86 -13.07
N LEU A 247 -12.90 -9.47 -12.40
CA LEU A 247 -12.91 -8.66 -11.18
C LEU A 247 -12.33 -7.27 -11.47
N HIS A 248 -12.16 -6.47 -10.43
CA HIS A 248 -11.45 -5.20 -10.60
C HIS A 248 -9.95 -5.43 -10.78
N PRO A 249 -9.23 -4.58 -11.56
CA PRO A 249 -7.78 -4.59 -11.63
C PRO A 249 -7.10 -4.50 -10.26
N GLY A 250 -5.89 -5.07 -10.18
CA GLY A 250 -5.14 -5.16 -8.92
C GLY A 250 -5.24 -6.53 -8.25
N LEU A 251 -5.58 -7.58 -9.03
CA LEU A 251 -5.46 -8.96 -8.54
C LEU A 251 -3.99 -9.29 -8.33
N ASP A 252 -3.70 -10.03 -7.27
CA ASP A 252 -2.36 -10.47 -6.95
C ASP A 252 -2.29 -12.01 -7.05
N ASN A 253 -2.59 -12.71 -6.00
CA ASN A 253 -2.35 -14.15 -5.89
C ASN A 253 -3.67 -14.95 -5.82
N LEU A 254 -3.54 -16.26 -5.80
CA LEU A 254 -4.66 -17.18 -5.66
C LEU A 254 -4.26 -18.43 -4.85
N THR A 255 -5.24 -19.08 -4.27
CA THR A 255 -5.03 -20.38 -3.59
C THR A 255 -6.27 -21.25 -3.67
N PHE A 256 -6.07 -22.55 -3.60
CA PHE A 256 -7.15 -23.53 -3.51
C PHE A 256 -7.26 -24.08 -2.08
N VAL A 257 -8.48 -24.18 -1.57
CA VAL A 257 -8.82 -24.93 -0.36
C VAL A 257 -9.78 -26.06 -0.77
N GLY A 258 -9.24 -27.25 -1.00
CA GLY A 258 -9.95 -28.30 -1.73
C GLY A 258 -10.21 -27.86 -3.15
N GLU A 259 -11.48 -27.85 -3.57
CA GLU A 259 -11.89 -27.39 -4.90
C GLU A 259 -12.24 -25.89 -4.95
N ARG A 260 -12.26 -25.20 -3.81
CA ARG A 260 -12.62 -23.79 -3.71
C ARG A 260 -11.45 -22.90 -4.07
N LEU A 261 -11.66 -21.97 -4.98
CA LEU A 261 -10.67 -21.01 -5.47
C LEU A 261 -10.86 -19.65 -4.79
N PHE A 262 -9.78 -19.12 -4.19
CA PHE A 262 -9.73 -17.80 -3.57
C PHE A 262 -8.67 -16.95 -4.25
N VAL A 263 -8.98 -15.67 -4.44
CA VAL A 263 -8.12 -14.68 -5.12
C VAL A 263 -7.95 -13.48 -4.21
N SER A 264 -6.73 -12.96 -4.12
CA SER A 264 -6.40 -11.71 -3.43
C SER A 264 -6.37 -10.51 -4.38
N SER A 265 -6.59 -9.33 -3.80
CA SER A 265 -6.44 -8.05 -4.47
C SER A 265 -5.62 -7.10 -3.60
N PHE A 266 -4.90 -6.17 -4.22
CA PHE A 266 -4.17 -5.10 -3.52
C PHE A 266 -5.08 -4.26 -2.59
N THR A 267 -6.40 -4.24 -2.82
CA THR A 267 -7.37 -3.60 -1.92
C THR A 267 -7.55 -4.32 -0.59
N GLY A 268 -6.96 -5.50 -0.40
CA GLY A 268 -7.21 -6.37 0.74
C GLY A 268 -8.46 -7.24 0.59
N GLU A 269 -9.14 -7.20 -0.55
CA GLU A 269 -10.26 -8.09 -0.83
C GLU A 269 -9.78 -9.52 -1.06
N ILE A 270 -10.50 -10.48 -0.46
CA ILE A 270 -10.38 -11.90 -0.78
C ILE A 270 -11.71 -12.35 -1.38
N THR A 271 -11.67 -12.74 -2.65
CA THR A 271 -12.84 -13.16 -3.41
C THR A 271 -12.78 -14.66 -3.69
N GLU A 272 -13.85 -15.38 -3.40
CA GLU A 272 -14.05 -16.75 -3.83
C GLU A 272 -14.66 -16.77 -5.22
N ILE A 273 -14.05 -17.53 -6.14
CA ILE A 273 -14.56 -17.77 -7.47
C ILE A 273 -15.39 -19.08 -7.43
N LEU A 274 -16.65 -18.98 -7.78
CA LEU A 274 -17.54 -20.12 -7.82
C LEU A 274 -17.48 -20.78 -9.20
N GLY A 275 -17.78 -22.08 -9.28
CA GLY A 275 -17.60 -22.88 -10.52
C GLY A 275 -18.39 -22.38 -11.74
N THR A 276 -19.38 -21.52 -11.55
CA THR A 276 -20.23 -20.93 -12.60
C THR A 276 -19.74 -19.57 -13.11
N GLY A 277 -18.57 -19.10 -12.69
CA GLY A 277 -18.08 -17.75 -12.95
C GLY A 277 -18.66 -16.68 -12.00
N GLU A 278 -19.57 -17.07 -11.10
CA GLU A 278 -20.04 -16.22 -10.02
C GLU A 278 -18.97 -16.04 -8.95
N THR A 279 -19.03 -14.93 -8.24
CA THR A 279 -18.05 -14.57 -7.22
C THR A 279 -18.71 -14.29 -5.88
N ARG A 280 -17.96 -14.51 -4.81
CA ARG A 280 -18.39 -14.19 -3.45
C ARG A 280 -17.25 -13.52 -2.69
N THR A 281 -17.49 -12.29 -2.21
CA THR A 281 -16.53 -11.61 -1.32
C THR A 281 -16.47 -12.36 0.00
N THR A 282 -15.31 -12.92 0.30
CA THR A 282 -15.00 -13.62 1.57
C THR A 282 -14.49 -12.63 2.62
N LEU A 283 -13.65 -11.69 2.21
CA LEU A 283 -13.16 -10.59 3.01
C LEU A 283 -13.26 -9.30 2.18
N PRO A 284 -13.98 -8.26 2.66
CA PRO A 284 -14.10 -7.02 1.90
C PRO A 284 -12.78 -6.26 1.86
N GLY A 285 -12.49 -5.67 0.70
CA GLY A 285 -11.40 -4.73 0.50
C GLY A 285 -11.70 -3.33 1.05
N GLY A 286 -10.76 -2.43 0.91
CA GLY A 286 -10.88 -1.03 1.32
C GLY A 286 -9.60 -0.26 1.02
N LEU A 287 -9.42 0.89 1.70
CA LEU A 287 -8.18 1.64 1.62
C LEU A 287 -7.06 0.87 2.33
N THR A 288 -5.97 0.66 1.63
CA THR A 288 -4.88 -0.16 2.16
C THR A 288 -3.87 0.65 2.95
N TRP A 289 -3.55 1.82 2.44
CA TRP A 289 -2.62 2.73 3.07
C TRP A 289 -2.93 4.18 2.67
N PRO A 290 -4.06 4.77 3.17
CA PRO A 290 -4.43 6.14 2.84
C PRO A 290 -3.35 7.09 3.37
N LEU A 291 -2.78 7.87 2.46
CA LEU A 291 -1.66 8.76 2.67
C LEU A 291 -2.10 10.21 2.39
N GLY A 292 -1.66 10.82 1.27
CA GLY A 292 -2.03 12.16 0.89
C GLY A 292 -3.51 12.32 0.57
N LEU A 293 -4.06 13.48 0.94
CA LEU A 293 -5.45 13.86 0.68
C LEU A 293 -5.51 15.21 0.00
N ALA A 294 -6.42 15.36 -0.97
CA ALA A 294 -6.76 16.64 -1.59
C ALA A 294 -8.27 16.75 -1.79
N VAL A 295 -8.80 17.95 -1.72
CA VAL A 295 -10.21 18.25 -2.02
C VAL A 295 -10.23 19.20 -3.21
N ASP A 296 -11.09 18.94 -4.19
CA ASP A 296 -11.28 19.86 -5.30
C ASP A 296 -12.35 20.94 -5.02
N ALA A 297 -12.60 21.80 -6.00
CA ALA A 297 -13.57 22.89 -5.89
C ALA A 297 -15.03 22.39 -5.76
N ASP A 298 -15.32 21.19 -6.22
CA ASP A 298 -16.62 20.56 -6.17
C ASP A 298 -16.87 19.84 -4.82
N GLY A 299 -15.82 19.74 -4.00
CA GLY A 299 -15.85 19.11 -2.68
C GLY A 299 -15.62 17.58 -2.72
N ASP A 300 -15.21 17.03 -3.85
CA ASP A 300 -14.82 15.65 -3.96
C ASP A 300 -13.44 15.43 -3.33
N LEU A 301 -13.30 14.33 -2.56
CA LEU A 301 -12.08 14.03 -1.83
C LEU A 301 -11.23 13.00 -2.57
N TYR A 302 -10.01 13.37 -2.92
CA TYR A 302 -9.03 12.54 -3.57
C TYR A 302 -8.04 11.96 -2.57
N ILE A 303 -7.74 10.66 -2.71
CA ILE A 303 -6.97 9.89 -1.75
C ILE A 303 -5.82 9.17 -2.47
N ALA A 304 -4.59 9.53 -2.13
CA ALA A 304 -3.42 8.74 -2.49
C ALA A 304 -3.31 7.55 -1.53
N ASP A 305 -3.51 6.33 -2.03
CA ASP A 305 -3.48 5.08 -1.26
C ASP A 305 -2.31 4.18 -1.70
N GLY A 306 -1.16 4.80 -1.97
CA GLY A 306 0.04 4.11 -2.45
C GLY A 306 -0.14 3.50 -3.83
N THR A 307 -0.66 2.28 -3.88
CA THR A 307 -0.93 1.54 -5.13
C THR A 307 -2.09 2.12 -5.93
N TYR A 308 -3.04 2.78 -5.28
CA TYR A 308 -4.23 3.35 -5.90
C TYR A 308 -4.33 4.86 -5.71
N PHE A 309 -5.08 5.47 -6.61
CA PHE A 309 -5.62 6.81 -6.46
C PHE A 309 -7.14 6.73 -6.50
N TYR A 310 -7.77 7.14 -5.41
CA TYR A 310 -9.23 7.11 -5.28
C TYR A 310 -9.82 8.50 -5.29
N VAL A 311 -11.10 8.58 -5.66
CA VAL A 311 -11.97 9.72 -5.39
C VAL A 311 -13.17 9.25 -4.56
N LEU A 312 -13.42 9.94 -3.46
CA LEU A 312 -14.62 9.79 -2.64
C LEU A 312 -15.56 10.94 -2.97
N LEU A 313 -16.63 10.62 -3.68
CA LEU A 313 -17.62 11.60 -4.10
C LEU A 313 -18.49 12.05 -2.91
N ALA A 314 -19.15 13.19 -3.05
CA ALA A 314 -20.03 13.76 -2.02
C ALA A 314 -21.20 12.84 -1.61
N ASP A 315 -21.62 11.89 -2.45
CA ASP A 315 -22.64 10.88 -2.14
C ASP A 315 -22.10 9.68 -1.34
N GLY A 316 -20.79 9.66 -1.04
CA GLY A 316 -20.09 8.58 -0.34
C GLY A 316 -19.59 7.45 -1.24
N THR A 317 -19.73 7.57 -2.55
CA THR A 317 -19.20 6.58 -3.52
C THR A 317 -17.69 6.71 -3.62
N LEU A 318 -16.98 5.62 -3.35
CA LEU A 318 -15.53 5.51 -3.57
C LEU A 318 -15.27 4.95 -4.97
N ARG A 319 -14.49 5.66 -5.78
CA ARG A 319 -14.11 5.26 -7.15
C ARG A 319 -12.59 5.21 -7.31
N VAL A 320 -12.12 4.30 -8.13
CA VAL A 320 -10.72 4.22 -8.55
C VAL A 320 -10.49 5.26 -9.66
N GLY A 321 -9.56 6.18 -9.44
CA GLY A 321 -9.07 7.13 -10.43
C GLY A 321 -7.80 6.64 -11.16
N GLY A 322 -7.11 5.64 -10.60
CA GLY A 322 -5.93 5.01 -11.20
C GLY A 322 -5.31 3.98 -10.28
N MET A 323 -4.43 3.15 -10.83
CA MET A 323 -3.76 2.06 -10.14
C MET A 323 -2.36 1.86 -10.72
N LEU A 324 -1.43 1.36 -9.91
CA LEU A 324 0.02 1.27 -10.20
C LEU A 324 0.38 0.69 -11.57
N PHE A 325 -0.43 -0.24 -12.09
CA PHE A 325 -0.20 -0.86 -13.41
C PHE A 325 -1.09 -0.28 -14.51
N SER A 326 -1.84 0.82 -14.22
CA SER A 326 -2.63 1.51 -15.23
C SER A 326 -1.77 2.48 -16.04
N ALA A 327 -2.13 2.68 -17.30
CA ALA A 327 -1.47 3.67 -18.15
C ALA A 327 -1.51 5.07 -17.51
N GLY A 328 -0.39 5.78 -17.57
CA GLY A 328 -0.26 7.13 -17.03
C GLY A 328 -0.28 7.24 -15.51
N TYR A 329 -0.29 6.15 -14.75
CA TYR A 329 -0.17 6.20 -13.30
C TYR A 329 1.28 6.53 -12.92
N PRO A 330 1.53 7.56 -12.07
CA PRO A 330 2.88 8.10 -11.89
C PRO A 330 3.79 7.28 -10.96
N GLY A 331 3.32 6.18 -10.41
CA GLY A 331 4.07 5.35 -9.46
C GLY A 331 3.42 5.28 -8.08
N PHE A 332 4.10 4.76 -7.09
CA PHE A 332 3.55 4.58 -5.74
C PHE A 332 3.36 5.94 -5.05
N LEU A 333 2.10 6.41 -4.98
CA LEU A 333 1.75 7.76 -4.55
C LEU A 333 1.96 7.97 -3.05
N ARG A 334 2.38 9.21 -2.69
CA ARG A 334 2.59 9.65 -1.31
C ARG A 334 1.72 10.87 -0.96
N GLY A 335 2.10 12.06 -1.39
CA GLY A 335 1.36 13.29 -1.23
C GLY A 335 0.52 13.61 -2.45
N VAL A 336 -0.55 14.37 -2.25
CA VAL A 336 -1.40 14.89 -3.32
C VAL A 336 -1.90 16.29 -2.99
N ALA A 337 -1.97 17.16 -3.99
CA ALA A 337 -2.59 18.48 -3.89
C ALA A 337 -3.33 18.80 -5.19
N ALA A 338 -4.52 19.39 -5.10
CA ALA A 338 -5.32 19.75 -6.27
C ALA A 338 -4.73 20.97 -6.98
N LEU A 339 -4.57 20.89 -8.31
CA LEU A 339 -4.17 21.98 -9.19
C LEU A 339 -5.36 22.66 -9.89
N GLY A 340 -6.55 22.07 -9.75
CA GLY A 340 -7.78 22.46 -10.44
C GLY A 340 -8.00 21.65 -11.73
N SER A 341 -9.23 21.72 -12.26
CA SER A 341 -9.62 21.06 -13.53
C SER A 341 -9.32 19.55 -13.60
N GLY A 342 -9.38 18.84 -12.47
CA GLY A 342 -9.10 17.39 -12.40
C GLY A 342 -7.61 17.03 -12.55
N GLU A 343 -6.71 18.00 -12.37
CA GLU A 343 -5.26 17.82 -12.34
C GLU A 343 -4.75 17.88 -10.89
N PHE A 344 -3.74 17.07 -10.58
CA PHE A 344 -3.16 16.96 -9.25
C PHE A 344 -1.63 17.02 -9.30
N ALA A 345 -1.03 17.73 -8.35
CA ALA A 345 0.38 17.55 -8.02
C ALA A 345 0.49 16.34 -7.09
N VAL A 346 1.37 15.41 -7.43
CA VAL A 346 1.61 14.22 -6.64
C VAL A 346 3.10 14.02 -6.39
N THR A 347 3.42 13.44 -5.22
CA THR A 347 4.76 12.91 -4.92
C THR A 347 4.71 11.40 -4.95
N THR A 348 5.80 10.77 -5.40
CA THR A 348 5.93 9.32 -5.43
C THR A 348 7.05 8.82 -4.53
N SER A 349 7.01 7.57 -4.12
CA SER A 349 8.10 6.95 -3.36
C SER A 349 9.39 6.79 -4.17
N ASN A 350 9.32 6.88 -5.50
CA ASN A 350 10.49 6.86 -6.38
C ASN A 350 11.28 8.18 -6.41
N GLY A 351 10.84 9.19 -5.62
CA GLY A 351 11.49 10.50 -5.59
C GLY A 351 11.13 11.37 -6.79
N GLU A 352 9.90 11.25 -7.26
CA GLU A 352 9.36 12.04 -8.36
C GLU A 352 8.25 12.96 -7.89
N VAL A 353 8.19 14.15 -8.45
CA VAL A 353 7.04 15.06 -8.39
C VAL A 353 6.40 15.07 -9.77
N ALA A 354 5.11 14.80 -9.86
CA ALA A 354 4.40 14.75 -11.13
C ALA A 354 3.09 15.55 -11.09
N ARG A 355 2.66 15.99 -12.25
CA ARG A 355 1.29 16.42 -12.54
C ARG A 355 0.52 15.21 -13.03
N TYR A 356 -0.55 14.86 -12.37
CA TYR A 356 -1.35 13.67 -12.67
C TYR A 356 -2.77 14.05 -13.05
N ARG A 357 -3.23 13.54 -14.19
CA ARG A 357 -4.58 13.68 -14.74
C ARG A 357 -5.23 12.31 -14.82
N PRO A 358 -5.83 11.80 -13.71
CA PRO A 358 -6.33 10.42 -13.63
C PRO A 358 -7.35 10.08 -14.73
N TRP A 359 -8.23 11.00 -15.04
CA TRP A 359 -9.30 10.78 -16.01
C TRP A 359 -8.84 10.82 -17.47
N ALA A 360 -7.66 11.37 -17.73
CA ALA A 360 -6.98 11.31 -19.03
C ALA A 360 -5.98 10.13 -19.10
N SER A 361 -5.73 9.43 -18.00
CA SER A 361 -4.68 8.41 -17.87
C SER A 361 -3.30 8.97 -18.26
N GLU A 362 -2.98 10.17 -17.77
CA GLU A 362 -1.74 10.87 -18.09
C GLU A 362 -1.03 11.37 -16.85
N SER A 363 0.30 11.30 -16.85
CA SER A 363 1.15 12.00 -15.90
C SER A 363 2.33 12.66 -16.59
N GLU A 364 2.75 13.80 -16.05
CA GLU A 364 3.92 14.56 -16.47
C GLU A 364 4.85 14.72 -15.29
N VAL A 365 6.04 14.12 -15.36
CA VAL A 365 7.06 14.24 -14.32
C VAL A 365 7.69 15.62 -14.41
N VAL A 366 7.65 16.39 -13.31
CA VAL A 366 8.20 17.75 -13.22
C VAL A 366 9.51 17.81 -12.43
N ALA A 367 9.80 16.82 -11.58
CA ALA A 367 11.09 16.68 -10.90
C ALA A 367 11.37 15.22 -10.59
N THR A 368 12.64 14.82 -10.61
CA THR A 368 13.12 13.45 -10.33
C THR A 368 14.39 13.46 -9.48
N GLY A 369 14.77 12.28 -8.98
CA GLY A 369 16.03 12.11 -8.25
C GLY A 369 16.01 12.65 -6.83
N LEU A 370 14.82 12.81 -6.25
CA LEU A 370 14.61 13.30 -4.90
C LEU A 370 14.49 12.11 -3.92
N ASP A 371 14.81 12.35 -2.65
CA ASP A 371 14.91 11.28 -1.66
C ASP A 371 13.73 11.29 -0.66
N GLN A 372 12.92 10.25 -0.70
CA GLN A 372 11.80 10.02 0.24
C GLN A 372 10.85 11.22 0.32
N LEU A 373 10.15 11.50 -0.77
CA LEU A 373 9.13 12.56 -0.83
C LEU A 373 7.89 12.20 -0.01
N TYR A 374 7.29 13.22 0.61
CA TYR A 374 6.05 13.10 1.40
C TYR A 374 5.01 14.13 0.94
N GLY A 375 4.67 15.09 1.80
CA GLY A 375 3.65 16.07 1.53
C GLY A 375 3.99 17.00 0.37
N VAL A 376 2.96 17.45 -0.33
CA VAL A 376 3.02 18.49 -1.37
C VAL A 376 1.91 19.50 -1.15
N ALA A 377 2.20 20.78 -1.40
CA ALA A 377 1.24 21.87 -1.33
C ALA A 377 1.44 22.84 -2.50
N VAL A 378 0.35 23.45 -2.96
CA VAL A 378 0.37 24.39 -4.09
C VAL A 378 0.41 25.83 -3.54
N ALA A 379 1.43 26.58 -3.91
CA ALA A 379 1.52 28.00 -3.60
C ALA A 379 0.66 28.83 -4.58
N GLY A 380 0.23 30.02 -4.15
CA GLY A 380 -0.54 30.94 -4.99
C GLY A 380 0.17 31.37 -6.28
N SER A 381 1.50 31.22 -6.33
CA SER A 381 2.31 31.43 -7.55
C SER A 381 2.26 30.24 -8.54
N GLY A 382 1.63 29.12 -8.17
CA GLY A 382 1.65 27.86 -8.91
C GLY A 382 2.88 26.99 -8.65
N ALA A 383 3.83 27.43 -7.79
CA ALA A 383 4.95 26.60 -7.35
C ALA A 383 4.45 25.47 -6.43
N LEU A 384 5.10 24.31 -6.49
CA LEU A 384 4.82 23.18 -5.62
C LEU A 384 5.84 23.16 -4.49
N PHE A 385 5.36 23.25 -3.25
CA PHE A 385 6.22 23.05 -2.07
C PHE A 385 6.17 21.60 -1.65
N VAL A 386 7.34 20.96 -1.54
CA VAL A 386 7.47 19.52 -1.34
C VAL A 386 8.37 19.23 -0.15
N ALA A 387 7.93 18.35 0.75
CA ALA A 387 8.76 17.83 1.83
C ALA A 387 9.62 16.68 1.30
N GLU A 388 10.94 16.86 1.32
CA GLU A 388 11.94 15.84 1.01
C GLU A 388 12.57 15.34 2.31
N ARG A 389 12.04 14.25 2.82
CA ARG A 389 12.41 13.73 4.14
C ARG A 389 13.85 13.21 4.17
N GLY A 390 14.27 12.48 3.12
CA GLY A 390 15.57 11.83 3.09
C GLY A 390 16.73 12.83 3.08
N ALA A 391 16.57 13.96 2.39
CA ALA A 391 17.55 15.05 2.39
C ALA A 391 17.34 16.07 3.52
N GLY A 392 16.26 15.97 4.30
CA GLY A 392 15.97 16.90 5.39
C GLY A 392 15.70 18.32 4.91
N GLN A 393 14.91 18.48 3.84
CA GLN A 393 14.67 19.79 3.23
C GLN A 393 13.23 19.99 2.70
N VAL A 394 12.88 21.23 2.45
CA VAL A 394 11.69 21.62 1.70
C VAL A 394 12.11 22.24 0.39
N LEU A 395 11.48 21.80 -0.69
CA LEU A 395 11.75 22.23 -2.04
C LEU A 395 10.61 23.09 -2.59
N SER A 396 10.95 24.05 -3.45
CA SER A 396 10.02 24.70 -4.39
C SER A 396 10.26 24.12 -5.79
N VAL A 397 9.28 23.42 -6.31
CA VAL A 397 9.33 22.81 -7.65
C VAL A 397 8.50 23.66 -8.59
N ARG A 398 9.09 24.07 -9.71
CA ARG A 398 8.48 24.86 -10.79
C ARG A 398 8.84 24.24 -12.15
N PRO A 399 8.17 24.62 -13.24
CA PRO A 399 8.53 24.13 -14.58
C PRO A 399 9.96 24.46 -15.01
N ASP A 400 10.54 25.52 -14.46
CA ASP A 400 11.89 26.00 -14.77
C ASP A 400 12.97 25.42 -13.84
N GLY A 401 12.60 24.63 -12.82
CA GLY A 401 13.56 23.94 -11.96
C GLY A 401 13.11 23.71 -10.52
N VAL A 402 14.04 23.19 -9.73
CA VAL A 402 13.87 22.86 -8.32
C VAL A 402 14.80 23.76 -7.47
N GLU A 403 14.24 24.43 -6.48
CA GLU A 403 14.96 25.30 -5.53
C GLU A 403 14.79 24.80 -4.12
N VAL A 404 15.89 24.77 -3.34
CA VAL A 404 15.85 24.43 -1.91
C VAL A 404 15.38 25.66 -1.12
N MET A 405 14.22 25.57 -0.50
CA MET A 405 13.66 26.63 0.35
C MET A 405 14.24 26.61 1.78
N ALA A 406 14.46 25.41 2.30
CA ALA A 406 15.05 25.20 3.62
C ALA A 406 15.73 23.83 3.68
N SER A 407 16.83 23.75 4.45
CA SER A 407 17.60 22.52 4.67
C SER A 407 17.93 22.35 6.15
N GLY A 408 18.46 21.17 6.53
CA GLY A 408 18.78 20.85 7.92
C GLY A 408 17.53 20.66 8.79
N LEU A 409 16.41 20.27 8.17
CA LEU A 409 15.18 19.92 8.86
C LEU A 409 15.26 18.47 9.36
N SER A 410 14.62 18.19 10.49
CA SER A 410 14.59 16.85 11.07
C SER A 410 13.35 16.09 10.65
N ASP A 411 13.50 15.18 9.67
CA ASP A 411 12.40 14.41 9.09
C ASP A 411 11.20 15.29 8.67
N PRO A 412 11.33 16.22 7.69
CA PRO A 412 10.20 17.01 7.20
C PRO A 412 9.18 16.10 6.50
N VAL A 413 7.88 16.24 6.81
CA VAL A 413 6.83 15.35 6.32
C VAL A 413 5.67 16.12 5.68
N GLY A 414 4.96 16.93 6.42
CA GLY A 414 3.83 17.71 5.95
C GLY A 414 4.24 19.12 5.54
N VAL A 415 3.64 19.64 4.49
CA VAL A 415 3.77 21.04 4.06
C VAL A 415 2.40 21.62 3.78
N ALA A 416 2.23 22.90 4.13
CA ALA A 416 1.05 23.70 3.83
C ALA A 416 1.46 25.13 3.50
N VAL A 417 0.57 25.87 2.83
CA VAL A 417 0.84 27.25 2.41
C VAL A 417 -0.13 28.22 3.08
N THR A 418 0.40 29.25 3.72
CA THR A 418 -0.40 30.33 4.30
C THR A 418 -0.97 31.25 3.22
N ALA A 419 -1.99 32.02 3.54
CA ALA A 419 -2.60 32.96 2.59
C ALA A 419 -1.60 34.03 2.06
N ASP A 420 -0.56 34.37 2.83
CA ASP A 420 0.53 35.26 2.41
C ASP A 420 1.68 34.53 1.69
N GLY A 421 1.51 33.25 1.35
CA GLY A 421 2.42 32.45 0.51
C GLY A 421 3.61 31.83 1.24
N ARG A 422 3.66 31.88 2.60
CA ARG A 422 4.72 31.22 3.37
C ARG A 422 4.44 29.73 3.53
N CYS A 423 5.51 28.94 3.56
CA CYS A 423 5.43 27.50 3.80
C CYS A 423 5.45 27.18 5.29
N VAL A 424 4.48 26.38 5.73
CA VAL A 424 4.48 25.72 7.04
C VAL A 424 4.91 24.28 6.85
N VAL A 425 5.86 23.81 7.68
CA VAL A 425 6.40 22.44 7.60
C VAL A 425 6.34 21.76 8.96
N THR A 426 6.00 20.47 8.97
CA THR A 426 6.13 19.59 10.14
C THR A 426 7.48 18.89 10.11
N GLU A 427 8.20 18.91 11.23
CA GLU A 427 9.45 18.18 11.44
C GLU A 427 9.18 17.01 12.40
N ALA A 428 8.90 15.82 11.86
CA ALA A 428 8.52 14.65 12.65
C ALA A 428 9.63 14.20 13.61
N GLY A 429 10.89 14.28 13.18
CA GLY A 429 12.03 13.91 14.00
C GLY A 429 12.36 14.91 15.12
N ALA A 430 11.93 16.19 14.99
CA ALA A 430 12.12 17.21 16.01
C ALA A 430 10.86 17.48 16.85
N GLY A 431 9.71 16.86 16.51
CA GLY A 431 8.46 17.06 17.25
C GLY A 431 7.92 18.48 17.16
N ARG A 432 8.10 19.18 16.04
CA ARG A 432 7.75 20.60 15.92
C ARG A 432 7.15 20.98 14.57
N VAL A 433 6.55 22.17 14.53
CA VAL A 433 6.03 22.82 13.32
C VAL A 433 6.67 24.19 13.17
N ARG A 434 7.10 24.53 11.96
CA ARG A 434 7.71 25.83 11.65
C ARG A 434 7.04 26.49 10.46
N THR A 435 7.07 27.83 10.46
CA THR A 435 6.87 28.62 9.24
C THR A 435 8.25 28.95 8.67
N LEU A 436 8.51 28.62 7.41
CA LEU A 436 9.79 28.90 6.76
C LEU A 436 9.97 30.41 6.60
N GLY A 437 11.19 30.88 6.83
CA GLY A 437 11.52 32.32 6.87
C GLY A 437 11.36 32.98 8.24
N ASP A 438 10.62 32.38 9.17
CA ASP A 438 10.52 32.86 10.55
C ASP A 438 11.62 32.25 11.41
N THR A 439 12.10 33.02 12.40
CA THR A 439 13.12 32.54 13.35
C THR A 439 12.55 31.67 14.47
N GLY A 440 11.23 31.62 14.62
CA GLY A 440 10.55 30.90 15.69
C GLY A 440 9.80 29.66 15.27
N THR A 441 9.67 28.73 16.23
CA THR A 441 8.80 27.56 16.10
C THR A 441 7.34 27.99 16.29
N LEU A 442 6.43 27.47 15.42
CA LEU A 442 4.99 27.72 15.56
C LEU A 442 4.37 26.85 16.65
N LEU A 443 4.80 25.58 16.71
CA LEU A 443 4.35 24.59 17.69
C LEU A 443 5.50 23.62 17.98
N ASP A 444 5.67 23.25 19.25
CA ASP A 444 6.73 22.36 19.73
C ASP A 444 6.18 21.34 20.73
N GLY A 445 6.98 20.31 21.05
CA GLY A 445 6.62 19.28 22.03
C GLY A 445 5.66 18.22 21.51
N LEU A 446 5.49 18.09 20.19
CA LEU A 446 4.74 17.01 19.55
C LEU A 446 5.55 15.71 19.55
N GLN A 447 4.88 14.56 19.51
CA GLN A 447 5.56 13.27 19.50
C GLN A 447 6.02 12.86 18.09
N CYS A 448 5.14 13.00 17.09
CA CYS A 448 5.44 12.69 15.70
C CYS A 448 4.49 13.46 14.77
N PRO A 449 4.69 14.78 14.59
CA PRO A 449 3.85 15.57 13.69
C PRO A 449 4.03 15.13 12.24
N GLN A 450 2.94 14.94 11.52
CA GLN A 450 2.94 14.50 10.13
C GLN A 450 2.16 15.47 9.24
N GLY A 451 0.89 15.17 8.95
CA GLY A 451 0.07 16.02 8.10
C GLY A 451 -0.18 17.39 8.71
N VAL A 452 -0.20 18.42 7.87
CA VAL A 452 -0.53 19.80 8.24
C VAL A 452 -1.48 20.40 7.21
N ALA A 453 -2.51 21.09 7.69
CA ALA A 453 -3.44 21.85 6.87
C ALA A 453 -3.65 23.24 7.47
N ILE A 454 -4.00 24.21 6.64
CA ILE A 454 -4.33 25.57 7.06
C ILE A 454 -5.75 25.88 6.58
N CYS A 455 -6.60 26.28 7.52
CA CYS A 455 -7.94 26.77 7.23
C CYS A 455 -8.15 28.06 8.02
N ASP A 456 -8.55 29.13 7.34
CA ASP A 456 -8.61 30.48 7.87
C ASP A 456 -7.25 30.93 8.46
N ARG A 457 -7.17 31.10 9.75
CA ARG A 457 -5.92 31.45 10.48
C ARG A 457 -5.40 30.31 11.33
N GLN A 458 -6.06 29.16 11.29
CA GLN A 458 -5.70 27.99 12.08
C GLN A 458 -4.81 27.03 11.29
N VAL A 459 -3.74 26.59 11.90
CA VAL A 459 -2.89 25.48 11.43
C VAL A 459 -3.31 24.24 12.20
N TYR A 460 -3.68 23.21 11.48
CA TYR A 460 -4.08 21.90 12.01
C TYR A 460 -3.00 20.88 11.75
N VAL A 461 -2.59 20.16 12.78
CA VAL A 461 -1.45 19.24 12.72
C VAL A 461 -1.85 17.88 13.27
N ILE A 462 -1.60 16.83 12.52
CA ILE A 462 -1.72 15.46 13.00
C ILE A 462 -0.45 15.10 13.77
N ASP A 463 -0.58 14.88 15.07
CA ASP A 463 0.45 14.23 15.89
C ASP A 463 0.16 12.72 15.94
N SER A 464 0.77 11.97 15.03
CA SER A 464 0.55 10.53 14.90
C SER A 464 1.12 9.73 16.09
N GLY A 465 2.10 10.27 16.80
CA GLY A 465 2.64 9.68 18.02
C GLY A 465 1.67 9.77 19.19
N ALA A 466 1.09 10.95 19.40
CA ALA A 466 0.09 11.22 20.45
C ALA A 466 -1.34 10.81 20.04
N LYS A 467 -1.58 10.42 18.77
CA LYS A 467 -2.92 10.10 18.23
C LYS A 467 -3.89 11.30 18.31
N GLN A 468 -3.40 12.50 18.02
CA GLN A 468 -4.15 13.73 18.21
C GLN A 468 -4.19 14.61 16.96
N LEU A 469 -5.23 15.44 16.87
CA LEU A 469 -5.27 16.62 16.03
C LEU A 469 -5.09 17.84 16.91
N VAL A 470 -4.03 18.61 16.65
CA VAL A 470 -3.73 19.86 17.36
C VAL A 470 -3.95 21.03 16.42
N ALA A 471 -4.65 22.05 16.88
CA ALA A 471 -4.79 23.32 16.17
C ALA A 471 -3.96 24.41 16.87
N VAL A 472 -3.40 25.32 16.08
CA VAL A 472 -2.69 26.50 16.56
C VAL A 472 -3.03 27.71 15.69
N ASP A 473 -3.38 28.84 16.33
CA ASP A 473 -3.65 30.08 15.60
C ASP A 473 -2.33 30.78 15.20
N LEU A 474 -2.21 31.17 13.94
CA LEU A 474 -1.01 31.79 13.37
C LEU A 474 -0.61 33.10 14.07
N GLY A 475 -1.56 33.80 14.70
CA GLY A 475 -1.31 35.06 15.42
C GLY A 475 -0.97 34.86 16.88
N SER A 476 -1.86 34.23 17.65
CA SER A 476 -1.69 34.05 19.11
C SER A 476 -0.69 32.95 19.46
N ARG A 477 -0.46 31.99 18.54
CA ARG A 477 0.39 30.79 18.74
C ARG A 477 -0.07 29.92 19.92
N THR A 478 -1.34 30.00 20.31
CA THR A 478 -1.89 29.20 21.40
C THR A 478 -2.40 27.87 20.84
N PRO A 479 -1.80 26.72 21.22
CA PRO A 479 -2.25 25.43 20.76
C PRO A 479 -3.44 24.93 21.57
N HIS A 480 -4.31 24.13 20.91
CA HIS A 480 -5.36 23.38 21.58
C HIS A 480 -5.63 22.08 20.82
N THR A 481 -5.97 21.03 21.55
CA THR A 481 -6.25 19.74 20.96
C THR A 481 -7.72 19.70 20.54
N ILE A 482 -7.95 19.30 19.27
CA ILE A 482 -9.28 19.19 18.66
C ILE A 482 -9.84 17.77 18.75
N ALA A 483 -8.97 16.75 18.59
CA ALA A 483 -9.36 15.36 18.62
C ALA A 483 -8.29 14.47 19.25
N TRP A 484 -8.73 13.37 19.85
CA TRP A 484 -7.89 12.39 20.56
C TRP A 484 -8.22 10.96 20.11
N ASP A 485 -7.31 10.05 20.40
CA ASP A 485 -7.44 8.62 20.10
C ASP A 485 -7.74 8.38 18.61
N LEU A 486 -7.22 9.25 17.73
CA LEU A 486 -7.37 9.11 16.29
C LEU A 486 -6.67 7.83 15.80
N PRO A 487 -7.24 7.09 14.82
CA PRO A 487 -6.63 5.89 14.25
C PRO A 487 -5.51 6.25 13.25
N VAL A 488 -4.50 6.99 13.71
CA VAL A 488 -3.33 7.41 12.94
C VAL A 488 -2.07 6.82 13.53
N GLY A 489 -1.09 6.50 12.66
CA GLY A 489 0.18 5.88 13.05
C GLY A 489 0.01 4.50 13.73
N ALA A 490 1.10 3.81 14.04
CA ALA A 490 1.08 2.51 14.69
C ALA A 490 0.55 2.59 16.14
N PRO A 491 -0.09 1.53 16.66
CA PRO A 491 -0.50 1.47 18.06
C PRO A 491 0.71 1.37 19.00
N ALA A 492 0.48 1.61 20.29
CA ALA A 492 1.52 1.50 21.31
C ALA A 492 2.17 0.10 21.28
N GLY A 493 3.49 0.06 21.36
CA GLY A 493 4.29 -1.17 21.31
C GLY A 493 4.57 -1.71 19.91
N VAL A 494 4.03 -1.11 18.85
CA VAL A 494 4.35 -1.44 17.46
C VAL A 494 5.24 -0.37 16.86
N THR A 495 6.45 -0.74 16.47
CA THR A 495 7.39 0.13 15.74
C THR A 495 7.47 -0.35 14.29
N PRO A 496 6.80 0.32 13.33
CA PRO A 496 6.89 -0.03 11.93
C PRO A 496 8.34 0.07 11.45
N LYS A 497 8.79 -0.95 10.70
CA LYS A 497 10.09 -0.89 10.05
C LYS A 497 9.98 -0.15 8.72
N PRO A 498 11.02 0.59 8.30
CA PRO A 498 11.04 1.23 6.99
C PRO A 498 10.90 0.20 5.87
N LEU A 499 10.16 0.53 4.84
CA LEU A 499 10.07 -0.22 3.59
C LEU A 499 11.15 0.33 2.65
N ARG A 500 12.02 -0.54 2.12
CA ARG A 500 13.15 -0.13 1.25
C ARG A 500 12.71 0.14 -0.19
N GLY A 501 11.54 -0.34 -0.57
CA GLY A 501 11.00 -0.21 -1.91
C GLY A 501 11.36 -1.39 -2.81
N MET A 502 10.73 -1.40 -3.99
CA MET A 502 10.90 -2.39 -5.05
C MET A 502 11.04 -1.67 -6.39
N PRO A 503 12.24 -1.22 -6.75
CA PRO A 503 12.45 -0.55 -8.03
C PRO A 503 12.12 -1.46 -9.23
N PRO A 504 11.51 -0.95 -10.31
CA PRO A 504 11.13 0.46 -10.53
C PRO A 504 9.76 0.86 -9.94
N PHE A 505 9.02 -0.03 -9.29
CA PHE A 505 7.64 0.18 -8.85
C PHE A 505 7.53 1.13 -7.66
N SER A 506 8.45 1.03 -6.70
CA SER A 506 8.46 1.89 -5.52
C SER A 506 9.86 2.10 -4.97
N GLY A 507 10.09 3.27 -4.38
CA GLY A 507 11.28 3.60 -3.60
C GLY A 507 11.05 3.45 -2.08
N PRO A 508 12.04 3.90 -1.27
CA PRO A 508 11.94 3.86 0.19
C PRO A 508 10.78 4.70 0.71
N GLN A 509 10.06 4.17 1.70
CA GLN A 509 8.85 4.80 2.20
C GLN A 509 8.47 4.37 3.62
N GLY A 510 7.61 5.17 4.26
CA GLY A 510 7.09 4.92 5.59
C GLY A 510 5.68 5.48 5.76
N PRO A 511 5.08 5.37 6.94
CA PRO A 511 3.72 5.88 7.20
C PRO A 511 3.64 7.39 7.03
N PHE A 512 2.43 7.86 6.66
CA PHE A 512 2.11 9.27 6.50
C PHE A 512 0.61 9.47 6.74
N ALA A 513 0.25 10.06 7.85
CA ALA A 513 -1.11 10.48 8.13
C ALA A 513 -1.29 11.94 7.67
N ALA A 514 -2.00 12.14 6.57
CA ALA A 514 -2.27 13.47 6.02
C ALA A 514 -3.54 14.09 6.59
N ILE A 515 -3.62 15.41 6.45
CA ILE A 515 -4.83 16.20 6.68
C ILE A 515 -4.97 17.22 5.55
N THR A 516 -6.21 17.46 5.12
CA THR A 516 -6.54 18.55 4.19
C THR A 516 -7.83 19.25 4.64
N ALA A 517 -8.03 20.49 4.19
CA ALA A 517 -9.25 21.25 4.45
C ALA A 517 -10.08 21.38 3.17
N GLY A 518 -11.36 21.13 3.25
CA GLY A 518 -12.31 21.38 2.18
C GLY A 518 -12.77 22.83 2.13
N PRO A 519 -13.47 23.22 1.06
CA PRO A 519 -13.98 24.60 0.87
C PRO A 519 -15.01 25.00 1.94
N ASP A 520 -15.65 24.05 2.60
CA ASP A 520 -16.59 24.27 3.71
C ASP A 520 -15.94 24.20 5.09
N SER A 521 -14.62 24.33 5.15
CA SER A 521 -13.79 24.20 6.36
C SER A 521 -13.87 22.82 7.05
N THR A 522 -14.39 21.81 6.36
CA THR A 522 -14.31 20.40 6.81
C THR A 522 -12.85 19.94 6.74
N LEU A 523 -12.35 19.36 7.83
CA LEU A 523 -11.01 18.76 7.87
C LEU A 523 -11.13 17.27 7.55
N TYR A 524 -10.34 16.80 6.60
CA TYR A 524 -10.27 15.38 6.22
C TYR A 524 -8.94 14.79 6.66
N ILE A 525 -8.95 13.63 7.30
CA ILE A 525 -7.77 12.97 7.86
C ILE A 525 -7.64 11.57 7.28
N SER A 526 -6.47 11.22 6.76
CA SER A 526 -6.13 9.84 6.44
C SER A 526 -5.81 9.07 7.72
N ALA A 527 -6.65 8.09 8.03
CA ALA A 527 -6.52 7.24 9.21
C ALA A 527 -5.73 5.98 8.83
N ASP A 528 -4.41 6.13 8.68
CA ASP A 528 -3.49 5.11 8.18
C ASP A 528 -3.41 3.86 9.08
N ALA A 529 -3.75 3.97 10.36
CA ALA A 529 -3.75 2.84 11.28
C ALA A 529 -4.89 1.86 11.01
N ASP A 530 -6.06 2.32 10.55
CA ASP A 530 -7.21 1.44 10.28
C ASP A 530 -7.67 1.43 8.81
N GLY A 531 -6.98 2.19 7.93
CA GLY A 531 -7.29 2.21 6.50
C GLY A 531 -8.62 2.88 6.18
N SER A 532 -8.90 4.00 6.84
CA SER A 532 -10.11 4.78 6.59
C SER A 532 -9.82 6.26 6.42
N VAL A 533 -10.85 7.03 6.09
CA VAL A 533 -10.81 8.49 6.08
C VAL A 533 -11.84 9.03 7.05
N LEU A 534 -11.44 10.03 7.81
CA LEU A 534 -12.27 10.75 8.77
C LEU A 534 -12.54 12.18 8.29
N ALA A 535 -13.71 12.71 8.65
CA ALA A 535 -14.05 14.12 8.49
C ALA A 535 -14.37 14.74 9.86
N LEU A 536 -13.79 15.90 10.13
CA LEU A 536 -14.12 16.72 11.30
C LEU A 536 -14.75 18.03 10.84
N ARG A 537 -15.83 18.41 11.50
CA ARG A 537 -16.57 19.66 11.25
C ARG A 537 -16.82 20.41 12.53
N ARG A 538 -16.76 21.73 12.46
CA ARG A 538 -17.30 22.57 13.53
C ARG A 538 -18.83 22.48 13.54
N GLU A 539 -19.41 22.41 14.73
CA GLU A 539 -20.83 22.58 14.93
C GLU A 539 -21.19 24.04 14.66
N SER A 540 -22.23 24.28 13.87
CA SER A 540 -22.73 25.62 13.52
C SER A 540 -23.46 26.30 14.68
#